data_329566743f2dacee06976d360eff6581
#
_entry.id   329566743f2dacee06976d360eff6581
#
_cell.length_a   1.000
_cell.length_b   1.000
_cell.length_c   1.000
_cell.angle_alpha   90.00
_cell.angle_beta   90.00
_cell.angle_gamma   90.00
#
_symmetry.space_group_name_H-M   'P 1'
#
loop_
_entity.id
_entity.type
_entity.pdbx_description
1 polymer ?
#
loop_
_entity_poly.entity_id
_entity_poly.type
_entity_poly.pdbx_seq_one_letter_code
_entity_poly.pdbx_strand_id
1 'polypeptide(L)'
;MKFGAVVGNPPYQVVNKGNGNGADPIYHTFIDIARAVSPRGTLIHPARFLFNAGKTPKDWNQQFLNDPHVKVMDYWASSMEVFPTVDVKGGIAVTYWDRNKDFGAIGFFSAYDELHSILQRVKSFKETACSSNVAPRELYSRTEDLYKEHPEIGARQTKGHRLSLGANIFEVFPELFEDDYENIQIEGKAKIYGRYENRRCYKRIKDTYITHPDNYKCFKVVIPKSNG
;
A
#
# COMPACT_ATOMS: atom_id res chain seq x y z
N MET A 1 -3.88 -35.29 -10.94
CA MET A 1 -3.92 -35.11 -12.41
C MET A 1 -2.90 -34.03 -12.76
N LYS A 2 -2.09 -34.24 -13.81
CA LYS A 2 -1.09 -33.26 -14.28
C LYS A 2 -1.45 -32.83 -15.70
N PHE A 3 -1.34 -31.53 -15.97
CA PHE A 3 -1.61 -30.94 -17.28
C PHE A 3 -0.28 -30.56 -17.95
N GLY A 4 -0.24 -30.52 -19.27
CA GLY A 4 0.93 -30.06 -20.03
C GLY A 4 1.13 -28.54 -19.92
N ALA A 5 0.04 -27.80 -19.84
CA ALA A 5 0.01 -26.33 -19.60
C ALA A 5 -1.31 -25.92 -18.95
N VAL A 6 -1.29 -24.77 -18.29
CA VAL A 6 -2.48 -24.09 -17.76
C VAL A 6 -2.54 -22.67 -18.32
N VAL A 7 -3.71 -22.27 -18.79
CA VAL A 7 -4.01 -20.90 -19.24
C VAL A 7 -5.33 -20.48 -18.62
N GLY A 8 -5.42 -19.27 -18.07
CA GLY A 8 -6.69 -18.85 -17.50
C GLY A 8 -6.71 -17.46 -16.89
N ASN A 9 -7.92 -17.12 -16.45
CA ASN A 9 -8.24 -15.93 -15.65
C ASN A 9 -8.87 -16.43 -14.34
N PRO A 10 -8.11 -16.56 -13.26
CA PRO A 10 -8.64 -17.08 -12.01
C PRO A 10 -9.55 -16.06 -11.32
N PRO A 11 -10.40 -16.48 -10.37
CA PRO A 11 -11.13 -15.57 -9.48
C PRO A 11 -10.14 -14.64 -8.73
N TYR A 12 -10.46 -13.33 -8.68
CA TYR A 12 -9.54 -12.35 -8.12
C TYR A 12 -9.67 -12.21 -6.61
N GLN A 13 -10.91 -12.25 -6.11
CA GLN A 13 -11.19 -11.98 -4.71
C GLN A 13 -12.45 -12.69 -4.23
N VAL A 14 -12.57 -12.84 -2.93
CA VAL A 14 -13.77 -13.32 -2.25
C VAL A 14 -14.31 -12.22 -1.34
N VAL A 15 -15.62 -12.04 -1.35
CA VAL A 15 -16.29 -11.07 -0.47
C VAL A 15 -16.36 -11.65 0.93
N ASN A 16 -15.86 -10.93 1.91
CA ASN A 16 -15.97 -11.31 3.31
C ASN A 16 -17.41 -11.11 3.81
N LYS A 17 -18.05 -12.19 4.24
CA LYS A 17 -19.43 -12.18 4.82
C LYS A 17 -19.47 -11.67 6.28
N GLY A 18 -18.41 -11.01 6.78
CA GLY A 18 -18.34 -10.43 8.12
C GLY A 18 -18.57 -8.92 8.12
N ASN A 19 -18.52 -8.30 9.32
CA ASN A 19 -18.84 -6.88 9.59
C ASN A 19 -17.91 -5.83 8.89
N GLY A 20 -17.28 -6.15 7.77
CA GLY A 20 -16.46 -5.23 6.98
C GLY A 20 -16.75 -5.40 5.49
N ASN A 21 -17.00 -4.28 4.79
CA ASN A 21 -17.16 -4.23 3.33
C ASN A 21 -15.80 -4.48 2.61
N GLY A 22 -15.10 -5.56 2.96
CA GLY A 22 -13.80 -5.88 2.41
C GLY A 22 -13.83 -7.15 1.58
N ALA A 23 -13.08 -7.16 0.47
CA ALA A 23 -12.79 -8.38 -0.27
C ALA A 23 -11.31 -8.77 -0.05
N ASP A 24 -11.05 -10.06 0.07
CA ASP A 24 -9.70 -10.58 0.20
C ASP A 24 -9.26 -11.25 -1.10
N PRO A 25 -8.00 -11.04 -1.52
CA PRO A 25 -7.48 -11.63 -2.74
C PRO A 25 -7.34 -13.15 -2.58
N ILE A 26 -7.78 -13.89 -3.60
CA ILE A 26 -7.61 -15.35 -3.66
C ILE A 26 -6.83 -15.81 -4.91
N TYR A 27 -6.57 -14.91 -5.86
CA TYR A 27 -5.90 -15.26 -7.11
C TYR A 27 -4.50 -15.86 -6.90
N HIS A 28 -3.79 -15.47 -5.85
CA HIS A 28 -2.47 -16.03 -5.52
C HIS A 28 -2.55 -17.53 -5.21
N THR A 29 -3.60 -17.99 -4.51
CA THR A 29 -3.84 -19.41 -4.27
C THR A 29 -4.09 -20.17 -5.59
N PHE A 30 -4.83 -19.56 -6.52
CA PHE A 30 -5.04 -20.16 -7.85
C PHE A 30 -3.77 -20.22 -8.69
N ILE A 31 -2.89 -19.23 -8.57
CA ILE A 31 -1.55 -19.28 -9.18
C ILE A 31 -0.77 -20.47 -8.64
N ASP A 32 -0.75 -20.71 -7.35
CA ASP A 32 -0.06 -21.84 -6.73
C ASP A 32 -0.65 -23.19 -7.15
N ILE A 33 -1.99 -23.30 -7.18
CA ILE A 33 -2.67 -24.52 -7.68
C ILE A 33 -2.31 -24.77 -9.15
N ALA A 34 -2.36 -23.76 -10.01
CA ALA A 34 -2.03 -23.88 -11.43
C ALA A 34 -0.59 -24.35 -11.62
N ARG A 35 0.33 -23.80 -10.84
CA ARG A 35 1.74 -24.19 -10.83
C ARG A 35 1.97 -25.60 -10.25
N ALA A 36 1.14 -26.04 -9.30
CA ALA A 36 1.23 -27.39 -8.75
C ALA A 36 0.81 -28.47 -9.75
N VAL A 37 -0.18 -28.18 -10.62
CA VAL A 37 -0.74 -29.16 -11.56
C VAL A 37 -0.10 -29.13 -12.95
N SER A 38 0.71 -28.09 -13.28
CA SER A 38 1.33 -27.94 -14.59
C SER A 38 2.78 -27.43 -14.51
N PRO A 39 3.70 -27.92 -15.36
CA PRO A 39 5.07 -27.42 -15.41
C PRO A 39 5.17 -26.02 -16.02
N ARG A 40 4.18 -25.58 -16.79
CA ARG A 40 4.14 -24.27 -17.44
C ARG A 40 2.72 -23.75 -17.57
N GLY A 41 2.60 -22.44 -17.69
CA GLY A 41 1.30 -21.83 -17.94
C GLY A 41 1.36 -20.31 -17.91
N THR A 42 0.20 -19.71 -18.19
CA THR A 42 0.02 -18.28 -18.16
C THR A 42 -1.32 -17.95 -17.52
N LEU A 43 -1.32 -16.94 -16.66
CA LEU A 43 -2.52 -16.45 -16.01
C LEU A 43 -2.58 -14.93 -16.11
N ILE A 44 -3.81 -14.42 -16.29
CA ILE A 44 -4.12 -13.00 -16.15
C ILE A 44 -4.71 -12.75 -14.76
N HIS A 45 -4.22 -11.76 -14.03
CA HIS A 45 -4.60 -11.51 -12.65
C HIS A 45 -4.26 -10.08 -12.21
N PRO A 46 -4.77 -9.60 -11.03
CA PRO A 46 -4.37 -8.32 -10.46
C PRO A 46 -2.85 -8.22 -10.25
N ALA A 47 -2.27 -7.08 -10.62
CA ALA A 47 -0.83 -6.87 -10.64
C ALA A 47 -0.26 -6.28 -9.35
N ARG A 48 -1.11 -5.90 -8.39
CA ARG A 48 -0.71 -5.11 -7.22
C ARG A 48 0.39 -5.77 -6.37
N PHE A 49 0.43 -7.07 -6.31
CA PHE A 49 1.46 -7.80 -5.57
C PHE A 49 2.86 -7.68 -6.19
N LEU A 50 2.96 -7.43 -7.49
CA LEU A 50 4.24 -7.20 -8.17
C LEU A 50 4.99 -5.98 -7.60
N PHE A 51 4.24 -5.02 -7.06
CA PHE A 51 4.76 -3.84 -6.35
C PHE A 51 4.90 -4.07 -4.83
N ASN A 52 4.82 -5.32 -4.38
CA ASN A 52 4.76 -5.70 -2.98
C ASN A 52 3.66 -4.95 -2.19
N ALA A 53 2.57 -4.60 -2.85
CA ALA A 53 1.42 -3.89 -2.30
C ALA A 53 0.17 -4.79 -2.26
N GLY A 54 -0.89 -4.30 -1.61
CA GLY A 54 -2.14 -5.03 -1.48
C GLY A 54 -2.18 -5.98 -0.29
N LYS A 55 -3.19 -6.87 -0.29
CA LYS A 55 -3.50 -7.77 0.82
C LYS A 55 -2.97 -9.20 0.63
N THR A 56 -2.29 -9.51 -0.48
CA THR A 56 -1.61 -10.81 -0.63
C THR A 56 -0.51 -10.95 0.43
N PRO A 57 -0.26 -12.16 0.96
CA PRO A 57 0.79 -12.38 1.95
C PRO A 57 2.15 -11.89 1.44
N LYS A 58 2.88 -11.15 2.27
CA LYS A 58 4.16 -10.54 1.85
C LYS A 58 5.22 -11.59 1.52
N ASP A 59 5.24 -12.67 2.28
CA ASP A 59 6.17 -13.77 2.04
C ASP A 59 5.89 -14.45 0.68
N TRP A 60 4.61 -14.62 0.33
CA TRP A 60 4.21 -15.12 -0.97
C TRP A 60 4.65 -14.16 -2.10
N ASN A 61 4.44 -12.86 -1.93
CA ASN A 61 4.91 -11.86 -2.89
C ASN A 61 6.42 -11.98 -3.13
N GLN A 62 7.20 -12.08 -2.06
CA GLN A 62 8.65 -12.22 -2.14
C GLN A 62 9.08 -13.53 -2.81
N GLN A 63 8.44 -14.65 -2.47
CA GLN A 63 8.70 -15.94 -3.11
C GLN A 63 8.43 -15.88 -4.61
N PHE A 64 7.29 -15.31 -5.01
CA PHE A 64 6.93 -15.17 -6.42
C PHE A 64 7.91 -14.27 -7.19
N LEU A 65 8.27 -13.11 -6.61
CA LEU A 65 9.17 -12.15 -7.23
C LEU A 65 10.62 -12.68 -7.36
N ASN A 66 11.03 -13.57 -6.47
CA ASN A 66 12.36 -14.16 -6.47
C ASN A 66 12.44 -15.49 -7.21
N ASP A 67 11.33 -16.00 -7.73
CA ASP A 67 11.31 -17.25 -8.49
C ASP A 67 11.86 -17.03 -9.92
N PRO A 68 13.00 -17.67 -10.29
CA PRO A 68 13.59 -17.48 -11.61
C PRO A 68 12.80 -18.14 -12.76
N HIS A 69 11.81 -18.97 -12.43
CA HIS A 69 10.97 -19.66 -13.40
C HIS A 69 9.70 -18.90 -13.79
N VAL A 70 9.57 -17.64 -13.31
CA VAL A 70 8.41 -16.80 -13.58
C VAL A 70 8.84 -15.51 -14.26
N LYS A 71 8.03 -15.02 -15.19
CA LYS A 71 8.18 -13.68 -15.77
C LYS A 71 6.83 -12.98 -15.96
N VAL A 72 6.86 -11.66 -15.98
CA VAL A 72 5.73 -10.85 -16.43
C VAL A 72 5.80 -10.76 -17.95
N MET A 73 4.70 -11.08 -18.62
CA MET A 73 4.57 -10.98 -20.07
C MET A 73 4.05 -9.62 -20.48
N ASP A 74 2.99 -9.18 -19.80
CA ASP A 74 2.32 -7.93 -20.05
C ASP A 74 1.82 -7.30 -18.75
N TYR A 75 1.71 -5.99 -18.72
CA TYR A 75 1.18 -5.22 -17.61
C TYR A 75 0.39 -4.00 -18.13
N TRP A 76 -0.80 -3.79 -17.59
CA TRP A 76 -1.64 -2.61 -17.81
C TRP A 76 -1.92 -1.92 -16.49
N ALA A 77 -1.52 -0.66 -16.39
CA ALA A 77 -1.74 0.15 -15.18
C ALA A 77 -3.23 0.41 -14.94
N SER A 78 -3.99 0.60 -16.01
CA SER A 78 -5.45 0.67 -16.00
C SER A 78 -6.05 -0.68 -16.39
N SER A 79 -6.79 -1.29 -15.48
CA SER A 79 -7.50 -2.54 -15.79
C SER A 79 -8.58 -2.37 -16.87
N MET A 80 -9.07 -1.15 -17.08
CA MET A 80 -10.08 -0.85 -18.11
C MET A 80 -9.57 -1.01 -19.54
N GLU A 81 -8.25 -1.01 -19.74
CA GLU A 81 -7.64 -1.33 -21.04
C GLU A 81 -7.85 -2.81 -21.43
N VAL A 82 -8.02 -3.68 -20.44
CA VAL A 82 -8.22 -5.12 -20.62
C VAL A 82 -9.67 -5.52 -20.36
N PHE A 83 -10.26 -4.97 -19.32
CA PHE A 83 -11.63 -5.23 -18.87
C PHE A 83 -12.41 -3.91 -18.71
N PRO A 84 -13.09 -3.41 -19.75
CA PRO A 84 -13.70 -2.08 -19.78
C PRO A 84 -14.69 -1.75 -18.65
N THR A 85 -15.22 -2.77 -17.97
CA THR A 85 -16.23 -2.62 -16.91
C THR A 85 -15.68 -2.90 -15.50
N VAL A 86 -14.38 -3.18 -15.36
CA VAL A 86 -13.79 -3.61 -14.08
C VAL A 86 -12.61 -2.73 -13.69
N ASP A 87 -12.77 -1.99 -12.60
CA ASP A 87 -11.68 -1.21 -12.00
C ASP A 87 -10.90 -2.07 -10.97
N VAL A 88 -9.70 -2.51 -11.34
CA VAL A 88 -8.78 -3.24 -10.47
C VAL A 88 -7.61 -2.34 -10.09
N LYS A 89 -7.60 -1.88 -8.83
CA LYS A 89 -6.51 -1.02 -8.33
C LYS A 89 -5.16 -1.71 -8.40
N GLY A 90 -4.20 -1.02 -9.00
CA GLY A 90 -2.83 -1.52 -9.21
C GLY A 90 -2.64 -2.28 -10.53
N GLY A 91 -3.66 -2.27 -11.38
CA GLY A 91 -3.58 -2.80 -12.74
C GLY A 91 -3.73 -4.32 -12.84
N ILE A 92 -3.55 -4.79 -14.06
CA ILE A 92 -3.63 -6.20 -14.47
C ILE A 92 -2.28 -6.62 -15.03
N ALA A 93 -1.88 -7.86 -14.76
CA ALA A 93 -0.70 -8.47 -15.37
C ALA A 93 -1.02 -9.83 -15.96
N VAL A 94 -0.29 -10.17 -17.00
CA VAL A 94 -0.17 -11.54 -17.50
C VAL A 94 1.19 -12.06 -17.08
N THR A 95 1.20 -13.15 -16.32
CA THR A 95 2.43 -13.83 -15.91
C THR A 95 2.53 -15.19 -16.58
N TYR A 96 3.74 -15.60 -16.84
CA TYR A 96 4.10 -16.90 -17.42
C TYR A 96 5.10 -17.60 -16.52
N TRP A 97 4.94 -18.91 -16.33
CA TRP A 97 5.93 -19.76 -15.68
C TRP A 97 6.29 -20.96 -16.55
N ASP A 98 7.53 -21.40 -16.45
CA ASP A 98 8.04 -22.65 -17.04
C ASP A 98 9.14 -23.20 -16.14
N ARG A 99 8.89 -24.34 -15.50
CA ARG A 99 9.84 -24.97 -14.57
C ARG A 99 11.17 -25.39 -15.21
N ASN A 100 11.19 -25.51 -16.54
CA ASN A 100 12.35 -25.93 -17.30
C ASN A 100 13.16 -24.74 -17.83
N LYS A 101 12.72 -23.50 -17.56
CA LYS A 101 13.39 -22.29 -18.05
C LYS A 101 13.74 -21.40 -16.89
N ASP A 102 14.93 -20.86 -16.92
CA ASP A 102 15.37 -19.79 -16.04
C ASP A 102 15.24 -18.45 -16.78
N PHE A 103 14.39 -17.56 -16.29
CA PHE A 103 14.19 -16.19 -16.80
C PHE A 103 14.93 -15.15 -15.97
N GLY A 104 15.56 -15.58 -14.87
CA GLY A 104 16.00 -14.71 -13.80
C GLY A 104 14.84 -14.24 -12.90
N ALA A 105 15.16 -13.92 -11.66
CA ALA A 105 14.18 -13.40 -10.72
C ALA A 105 13.67 -12.02 -11.16
N ILE A 106 12.36 -11.78 -11.06
CA ILE A 106 11.76 -10.44 -11.26
C ILE A 106 12.35 -9.46 -10.26
N GLY A 107 12.49 -9.88 -8.99
CA GLY A 107 13.05 -9.11 -7.89
C GLY A 107 12.27 -7.83 -7.62
N PHE A 108 12.52 -6.79 -8.39
CA PHE A 108 11.79 -5.53 -8.39
C PHE A 108 11.06 -5.35 -9.72
N PHE A 109 9.75 -5.27 -9.67
CA PHE A 109 8.93 -4.98 -10.83
C PHE A 109 8.78 -3.47 -11.06
N SER A 110 8.98 -3.04 -12.29
CA SER A 110 8.65 -1.70 -12.77
C SER A 110 7.85 -1.81 -14.05
N ALA A 111 6.85 -0.95 -14.19
CA ALA A 111 6.07 -0.82 -15.42
C ALA A 111 6.84 -0.09 -16.56
N TYR A 112 8.00 0.48 -16.23
CA TYR A 112 8.81 1.29 -17.15
C TYR A 112 10.23 0.74 -17.22
N ASP A 113 10.71 0.43 -18.41
CA ASP A 113 12.04 -0.12 -18.63
C ASP A 113 13.14 0.84 -18.18
N GLU A 114 12.90 2.16 -18.33
CA GLU A 114 13.82 3.19 -17.87
C GLU A 114 14.05 3.14 -16.36
N LEU A 115 12.98 2.94 -15.56
CA LEU A 115 13.09 2.79 -14.11
C LEU A 115 13.83 1.51 -13.74
N HIS A 116 13.65 0.43 -14.49
CA HIS A 116 14.39 -0.81 -14.28
C HIS A 116 15.89 -0.59 -14.51
N SER A 117 16.27 0.07 -15.62
CA SER A 117 17.67 0.37 -15.93
C SER A 117 18.32 1.30 -14.91
N ILE A 118 17.61 2.33 -14.41
CA ILE A 118 18.06 3.22 -13.35
C ILE A 118 18.30 2.42 -12.06
N LEU A 119 17.36 1.56 -11.68
CA LEU A 119 17.49 0.74 -10.48
C LEU A 119 18.72 -0.16 -10.53
N GLN A 120 19.00 -0.80 -11.68
CA GLN A 120 20.18 -1.64 -11.85
C GLN A 120 21.47 -0.84 -11.66
N ARG A 121 21.53 0.39 -12.19
CA ARG A 121 22.67 1.30 -11.97
C ARG A 121 22.82 1.67 -10.50
N VAL A 122 21.74 2.07 -9.82
CA VAL A 122 21.76 2.45 -8.40
C VAL A 122 22.23 1.26 -7.53
N LYS A 123 21.75 0.06 -7.79
CA LYS A 123 22.19 -1.15 -7.08
C LYS A 123 23.69 -1.42 -7.21
N SER A 124 24.31 -1.02 -8.34
CA SER A 124 25.75 -1.21 -8.54
C SER A 124 26.61 -0.35 -7.60
N PHE A 125 26.08 0.75 -7.06
CA PHE A 125 26.78 1.61 -6.09
C PHE A 125 26.75 1.07 -4.66
N LYS A 126 26.09 -0.08 -4.41
CA LYS A 126 25.92 -0.70 -3.07
C LYS A 126 25.32 0.24 -2.02
N GLU A 127 24.54 1.23 -2.47
CA GLU A 127 23.86 2.15 -1.58
C GLU A 127 22.74 1.44 -0.79
N THR A 128 22.55 1.87 0.45
CA THR A 128 21.47 1.38 1.29
C THR A 128 20.15 1.97 0.82
N ALA A 129 19.14 1.15 0.68
CA ALA A 129 17.81 1.62 0.30
C ALA A 129 17.24 2.59 1.33
N CYS A 130 16.64 3.70 0.88
CA CYS A 130 15.98 4.67 1.76
C CYS A 130 14.74 4.13 2.47
N SER A 131 14.34 2.90 2.21
CA SER A 131 13.12 2.30 2.77
C SER A 131 13.08 2.27 4.29
N SER A 132 14.23 2.18 4.96
CA SER A 132 14.37 2.26 6.42
C SER A 132 13.96 3.63 6.97
N ASN A 133 14.05 4.68 6.14
CA ASN A 133 13.70 6.06 6.51
C ASN A 133 12.24 6.42 6.14
N VAL A 134 11.53 5.50 5.48
CA VAL A 134 10.12 5.71 5.11
C VAL A 134 9.23 5.26 6.26
N ALA A 135 8.56 6.22 6.88
CA ALA A 135 7.63 5.96 7.97
C ALA A 135 6.17 6.06 7.48
N PRO A 136 5.31 5.10 7.79
CA PRO A 136 3.89 5.18 7.47
C PRO A 136 3.21 6.23 8.37
N ARG A 137 2.11 6.80 7.89
CA ARG A 137 1.29 7.74 8.68
C ARG A 137 0.83 7.14 10.01
N GLU A 138 0.58 5.86 10.03
CA GLU A 138 0.09 5.09 11.18
C GLU A 138 1.10 5.06 12.35
N LEU A 139 2.35 5.49 12.13
CA LEU A 139 3.33 5.71 13.18
C LEU A 139 2.88 6.80 14.16
N TYR A 140 2.10 7.77 13.67
CA TYR A 140 1.51 8.83 14.48
C TYR A 140 0.07 8.48 14.82
N SER A 141 -0.26 8.57 16.09
CA SER A 141 -1.60 8.28 16.59
C SER A 141 -2.02 9.30 17.65
N ARG A 142 -3.32 9.33 17.95
CA ARG A 142 -3.84 10.09 19.08
C ARG A 142 -3.50 9.39 20.39
N THR A 143 -3.35 10.15 21.46
CA THR A 143 -3.07 9.63 22.79
C THR A 143 -4.35 9.46 23.62
N GLU A 144 -4.26 8.74 24.72
CA GLU A 144 -5.37 8.62 25.68
C GLU A 144 -5.67 9.93 26.42
N ASP A 145 -4.71 10.86 26.49
CA ASP A 145 -4.91 12.16 27.13
C ASP A 145 -5.94 13.01 26.40
N LEU A 146 -6.02 12.87 25.07
CA LEU A 146 -7.12 13.48 24.30
C LEU A 146 -8.49 13.04 24.84
N TYR A 147 -8.67 11.76 25.10
CA TYR A 147 -9.96 11.19 25.52
C TYR A 147 -10.28 11.43 27.00
N LYS A 148 -9.28 11.72 27.82
CA LYS A 148 -9.48 12.16 29.20
C LYS A 148 -10.02 13.58 29.24
N GLU A 149 -9.47 14.47 28.38
CA GLU A 149 -9.88 15.86 28.31
C GLU A 149 -11.15 16.07 27.46
N HIS A 150 -11.38 15.19 26.45
CA HIS A 150 -12.50 15.25 25.50
C HIS A 150 -13.22 13.91 25.39
N PRO A 151 -13.92 13.46 26.44
CA PRO A 151 -14.60 12.15 26.42
C PRO A 151 -15.69 12.05 25.35
N GLU A 152 -16.32 13.16 24.96
CA GLU A 152 -17.34 13.25 23.91
C GLU A 152 -16.81 12.84 22.53
N ILE A 153 -15.51 13.01 22.28
CA ILE A 153 -14.88 12.60 21.03
C ILE A 153 -14.88 11.07 20.91
N GLY A 154 -14.71 10.36 22.01
CA GLY A 154 -14.75 8.90 22.04
C GLY A 154 -16.06 8.32 21.50
N ALA A 155 -17.19 8.96 21.79
CA ALA A 155 -18.52 8.53 21.33
C ALA A 155 -18.72 8.71 19.82
N ARG A 156 -17.98 9.62 19.17
CA ARG A 156 -18.05 9.92 17.72
C ARG A 156 -17.13 9.05 16.89
N GLN A 157 -16.38 8.13 17.51
CA GLN A 157 -15.40 7.30 16.85
C GLN A 157 -15.99 6.02 16.24
N THR A 158 -15.50 5.65 15.08
CA THR A 158 -15.76 4.32 14.51
C THR A 158 -14.98 3.26 15.29
N LYS A 159 -15.64 2.17 15.62
CA LYS A 159 -15.06 1.03 16.33
C LYS A 159 -13.76 0.56 15.66
N GLY A 160 -12.67 0.45 16.42
CA GLY A 160 -11.35 0.03 15.90
C GLY A 160 -10.44 1.15 15.39
N HIS A 161 -10.90 2.41 15.32
CA HIS A 161 -10.10 3.55 14.84
C HIS A 161 -9.87 4.65 15.88
N ARG A 162 -10.03 4.30 17.16
CA ARG A 162 -9.99 5.26 18.28
C ARG A 162 -8.72 6.12 18.29
N LEU A 163 -7.57 5.55 18.05
CA LEU A 163 -6.29 6.28 18.09
C LEU A 163 -5.79 6.71 16.69
N SER A 164 -6.48 6.36 15.62
CA SER A 164 -6.02 6.65 14.27
C SER A 164 -6.15 8.13 13.89
N LEU A 165 -5.09 8.69 13.29
CA LEU A 165 -5.13 9.98 12.60
C LEU A 165 -5.66 9.78 11.19
N GLY A 166 -6.99 9.86 11.02
CA GLY A 166 -7.65 9.74 9.71
C GLY A 166 -7.27 10.87 8.75
N ALA A 167 -7.41 10.64 7.44
CA ALA A 167 -7.14 11.67 6.43
C ALA A 167 -8.09 12.89 6.53
N ASN A 168 -9.28 12.68 7.10
CA ASN A 168 -10.34 13.68 7.29
C ASN A 168 -10.44 14.19 8.74
N ILE A 169 -9.39 14.05 9.53
CA ILE A 169 -9.42 14.38 10.96
C ILE A 169 -9.78 15.85 11.23
N PHE A 170 -9.40 16.76 10.34
CA PHE A 170 -9.72 18.18 10.44
C PHE A 170 -11.21 18.47 10.23
N GLU A 171 -11.91 17.60 9.49
CA GLU A 171 -13.35 17.72 9.22
C GLU A 171 -14.18 17.02 10.30
N VAL A 172 -13.66 15.91 10.84
CA VAL A 172 -14.37 15.10 11.85
C VAL A 172 -14.33 15.73 13.24
N PHE A 173 -13.22 16.38 13.58
CA PHE A 173 -12.97 16.98 14.90
C PHE A 173 -12.39 18.40 14.77
N PRO A 174 -13.07 19.32 14.07
CA PRO A 174 -12.55 20.67 13.84
C PRO A 174 -12.23 21.42 15.14
N GLU A 175 -12.95 21.10 16.22
CA GLU A 175 -12.80 21.69 17.56
C GLU A 175 -11.44 21.41 18.21
N LEU A 176 -10.72 20.39 17.76
CA LEU A 176 -9.39 20.06 18.27
C LEU A 176 -8.27 20.84 17.61
N PHE A 177 -8.55 21.52 16.51
CA PHE A 177 -7.55 22.10 15.65
C PHE A 177 -7.66 23.63 15.56
N GLU A 178 -6.50 24.26 15.59
CA GLU A 178 -6.33 25.68 15.30
C GLU A 178 -5.66 25.85 13.93
N ASP A 179 -6.02 26.88 13.19
CA ASP A 179 -5.37 27.18 11.93
C ASP A 179 -3.93 27.67 12.15
N ASP A 180 -3.03 27.27 11.26
CA ASP A 180 -1.62 27.64 11.30
C ASP A 180 -1.34 28.72 10.23
N TYR A 181 -1.52 29.98 10.59
CA TYR A 181 -1.32 31.12 9.68
C TYR A 181 0.12 31.60 9.60
N GLU A 182 0.94 31.37 10.63
CA GLU A 182 2.23 32.04 10.77
C GLU A 182 3.44 31.14 10.54
N ASN A 183 3.23 29.86 10.33
CA ASN A 183 4.32 28.87 10.13
C ASN A 183 5.44 28.89 11.19
N ILE A 184 5.14 29.36 12.40
CA ILE A 184 6.08 29.37 13.53
C ILE A 184 5.88 28.16 14.44
N GLN A 185 6.93 27.81 15.19
CA GLN A 185 6.79 26.79 16.25
C GLN A 185 6.13 27.44 17.47
N ILE A 186 5.05 26.83 17.97
CA ILE A 186 4.37 27.24 19.22
C ILE A 186 4.59 26.13 20.24
N GLU A 187 5.05 26.50 21.41
CA GLU A 187 5.24 25.58 22.53
C GLU A 187 3.91 24.90 22.93
N GLY A 188 3.94 23.60 23.20
CA GLY A 188 2.74 22.83 23.57
C GLY A 188 1.78 22.53 22.40
N LYS A 189 2.12 22.89 21.16
CA LYS A 189 1.31 22.61 19.97
C LYS A 189 2.07 21.76 18.95
N ALA A 190 1.43 20.68 18.51
CA ALA A 190 1.88 19.87 17.37
C ALA A 190 1.32 20.43 16.07
N LYS A 191 2.14 20.52 15.04
CA LYS A 191 1.74 20.95 13.69
C LYS A 191 1.49 19.73 12.82
N ILE A 192 0.30 19.66 12.24
CA ILE A 192 -0.12 18.55 11.37
C ILE A 192 -0.39 19.07 9.97
N TYR A 193 0.18 18.38 8.98
CA TYR A 193 -0.14 18.57 7.57
C TYR A 193 -1.22 17.60 7.14
N GLY A 194 -2.32 18.10 6.61
CA GLY A 194 -3.47 17.30 6.24
C GLY A 194 -4.32 17.91 5.13
N ARG A 195 -5.53 17.38 4.97
CA ARG A 195 -6.54 17.87 4.02
C ARG A 195 -7.73 18.42 4.78
N TYR A 196 -8.16 19.61 4.39
CA TYR A 196 -9.39 20.26 4.84
C TYR A 196 -10.09 20.89 3.62
N GLU A 197 -11.37 20.62 3.41
CA GLU A 197 -12.16 21.11 2.27
C GLU A 197 -11.45 20.89 0.91
N ASN A 198 -10.93 19.70 0.69
CA ASN A 198 -10.14 19.31 -0.49
C ASN A 198 -8.84 20.08 -0.72
N ARG A 199 -8.41 20.93 0.20
CA ARG A 199 -7.15 21.67 0.13
C ARG A 199 -6.13 21.12 1.13
N ARG A 200 -4.87 21.20 0.79
CA ARG A 200 -3.78 20.88 1.70
C ARG A 200 -3.50 22.07 2.60
N CYS A 201 -3.47 21.83 3.92
CA CYS A 201 -3.20 22.88 4.89
C CYS A 201 -2.45 22.31 6.11
N TYR A 202 -1.92 23.24 6.90
CA TYR A 202 -1.41 22.94 8.23
C TYR A 202 -2.44 23.37 9.27
N LYS A 203 -2.62 22.54 10.28
CA LYS A 203 -3.37 22.90 11.48
C LYS A 203 -2.59 22.47 12.72
N ARG A 204 -2.88 23.08 13.84
CA ARG A 204 -2.25 22.81 15.12
C ARG A 204 -3.21 22.10 16.05
N ILE A 205 -2.66 21.22 16.87
CA ILE A 205 -3.37 20.52 17.93
C ILE A 205 -2.50 20.56 19.19
N LYS A 206 -3.08 20.38 20.38
CA LYS A 206 -2.31 20.23 21.61
C LYS A 206 -1.31 19.07 21.48
N ASP A 207 -0.06 19.33 21.78
CA ASP A 207 1.06 18.39 21.54
C ASP A 207 0.88 17.05 22.26
N THR A 208 0.31 17.09 23.48
CA THR A 208 0.03 15.88 24.28
C THR A 208 -1.03 14.96 23.67
N TYR A 209 -1.79 15.42 22.67
CA TYR A 209 -2.83 14.63 22.02
C TYR A 209 -2.28 13.71 20.89
N ILE A 210 -1.00 13.86 20.55
CA ILE A 210 -0.33 13.09 19.49
C ILE A 210 0.84 12.32 20.07
N THR A 211 1.04 11.11 19.60
CA THR A 211 2.23 10.31 19.97
C THR A 211 3.49 10.92 19.39
N HIS A 212 4.60 10.76 20.14
CA HIS A 212 5.93 11.26 19.77
C HIS A 212 6.86 10.10 19.45
N PRO A 213 6.81 9.51 18.24
CA PRO A 213 7.80 8.52 17.82
C PRO A 213 9.18 9.18 17.64
N ASP A 214 10.25 8.37 17.56
CA ASP A 214 11.64 8.86 17.51
C ASP A 214 11.88 9.92 16.43
N ASN A 215 11.19 9.80 15.30
CA ASN A 215 11.30 10.77 14.21
C ASN A 215 10.37 12.00 14.37
N TYR A 216 9.69 12.19 15.51
CA TYR A 216 8.71 13.27 15.69
C TYR A 216 9.31 14.66 15.44
N LYS A 217 10.50 14.93 15.94
CA LYS A 217 11.21 16.21 15.78
C LYS A 217 12.09 16.32 14.52
N CYS A 218 12.16 15.26 13.70
CA CYS A 218 12.96 15.28 12.49
C CYS A 218 12.26 16.04 11.35
N PHE A 219 13.04 16.62 10.44
CA PHE A 219 12.51 17.12 9.18
C PHE A 219 11.90 15.97 8.37
N LYS A 220 10.77 16.22 7.72
CA LYS A 220 10.02 15.21 6.99
C LYS A 220 9.64 15.68 5.60
N VAL A 221 9.76 14.79 4.64
CA VAL A 221 9.16 14.94 3.32
C VAL A 221 7.89 14.10 3.30
N VAL A 222 6.75 14.74 3.07
CA VAL A 222 5.45 14.06 3.00
C VAL A 222 5.15 13.69 1.55
N ILE A 223 4.99 12.39 1.33
CA ILE A 223 4.61 11.85 0.03
C ILE A 223 3.23 11.18 0.10
N PRO A 224 2.40 11.26 -0.93
CA PRO A 224 1.12 10.58 -0.94
C PRO A 224 1.31 9.06 -0.95
N LYS A 225 0.42 8.34 -0.26
CA LYS A 225 0.47 6.87 -0.17
C LYS A 225 0.11 6.18 -1.50
N SER A 226 -0.67 6.83 -2.32
CA SER A 226 -1.03 6.38 -3.66
C SER A 226 -1.27 7.58 -4.55
N ASN A 227 -0.87 7.48 -5.77
CA ASN A 227 -1.31 8.40 -6.80
C ASN A 227 -2.70 7.93 -7.22
N GLY A 228 -3.70 8.66 -6.79
CA GLY A 228 -5.06 8.60 -7.27
C GLY A 228 -5.78 7.27 -7.12
#